data_3c384cd1b716de4c2626f339380b0213
#
_entry.id   3c384cd1b716de4c2626f339380b0213
#
_cell.length_a   1.000
_cell.length_b   1.000
_cell.length_c   1.000
_cell.angle_alpha   90.00
_cell.angle_beta   90.00
_cell.angle_gamma   90.00
#
_symmetry.space_group_name_H-M   'P 1'
#
loop_
_entity.id
_entity.type
_entity.pdbx_description
1 polymer ?
#
loop_
_entity_poly.entity_id
_entity_poly.type
_entity_poly.pdbx_seq_one_letter_code
_entity_poly.pdbx_strand_id
1 'polypeptide(L)'
;MKQEYEDILKKFNLEELNIATINFLDDKSNDEYIRVTTPIDQTFLANIKKSDFHEYERKINDLKQSEYKWKKIPAPQRGELIRLFGEELRKSKQDLGTLVTLESGKILQEGLGEVQEMIDICDFAVGLSRQLYGLTMPSERPDHRIQEIWHPLGTIGIITSFNFPVAVWSWNFTLATICGNVTLWKPSPKTPLTSLAVYKIWKRSVELYENRDSAENIFSIINGDKEQAEWIAKDKKINLVSLTGSTEMGKNLGKIVTERFGKLIMELGGNNAMVVTPSANIKLALRAIVFSAVGTSGQRCTTLRRVIAHDSIYPELVKQLKIHYNNIRLGNPLKNDVLIGPIINEDIFKKMQNVLEECKNKGGRIFGGERIELNGGVYVTPAIVELDEPEEITKTETFAPILYVLPYKKFEDAIKIQNDVPQGLASCIFSNDLIETEKFIGQNGSDCGIVNVNIGPSGAEIGGAFGGEKETGGGRESGSDAWKSYMRRATITTNFSSNLPLAQGIDFDIS
;
A
#
# COMPACT_ATOMS: atom_id res chain seq x y z
N MET A 1 -2.85 31.23 0.76
CA MET A 1 -1.85 30.13 0.63
C MET A 1 -0.46 30.71 0.77
N LYS A 2 0.53 29.96 1.29
CA LYS A 2 1.93 30.39 1.28
C LYS A 2 2.50 30.29 -0.14
N GLN A 3 3.35 31.26 -0.53
CA GLN A 3 3.95 31.29 -1.86
C GLN A 3 4.66 29.98 -2.23
N GLU A 4 5.40 29.41 -1.27
CA GLU A 4 6.08 28.09 -1.42
C GLU A 4 5.11 26.97 -1.84
N TYR A 5 3.90 26.92 -1.26
CA TYR A 5 2.89 25.88 -1.58
C TYR A 5 2.26 26.13 -2.93
N GLU A 6 2.00 27.40 -3.27
CA GLU A 6 1.53 27.75 -4.63
C GLU A 6 2.55 27.35 -5.70
N ASP A 7 3.83 27.58 -5.46
CA ASP A 7 4.88 27.25 -6.41
C ASP A 7 4.99 25.72 -6.63
N ILE A 8 4.77 24.92 -5.57
CA ILE A 8 4.69 23.46 -5.69
C ILE A 8 3.49 23.04 -6.55
N LEU A 9 2.31 23.60 -6.30
CA LEU A 9 1.08 23.25 -7.02
C LEU A 9 1.12 23.69 -8.49
N LYS A 10 1.68 24.87 -8.79
CA LYS A 10 1.84 25.40 -10.16
C LYS A 10 2.69 24.51 -11.06
N LYS A 11 3.63 23.70 -10.50
CA LYS A 11 4.46 22.77 -11.28
C LYS A 11 3.65 21.79 -12.13
N PHE A 12 2.43 21.47 -11.69
CA PHE A 12 1.58 20.50 -12.35
C PHE A 12 0.43 21.11 -13.16
N ASN A 13 0.17 22.43 -13.11
CA ASN A 13 -0.95 23.10 -13.78
C ASN A 13 -2.26 22.31 -13.64
N LEU A 14 -2.63 21.94 -12.41
CA LEU A 14 -3.76 21.03 -12.15
C LEU A 14 -5.10 21.64 -12.58
N GLU A 15 -5.19 22.97 -12.69
CA GLU A 15 -6.37 23.70 -13.18
C GLU A 15 -6.77 23.33 -14.61
N GLU A 16 -5.82 22.86 -15.42
CA GLU A 16 -6.04 22.47 -16.82
C GLU A 16 -6.61 21.04 -16.98
N LEU A 17 -6.78 20.31 -15.87
CA LEU A 17 -7.24 18.92 -15.91
C LEU A 17 -8.77 18.84 -16.05
N ASN A 18 -9.24 18.29 -17.16
CA ASN A 18 -10.67 18.04 -17.40
C ASN A 18 -11.25 16.84 -16.63
N ILE A 19 -10.44 16.17 -15.79
CA ILE A 19 -10.84 14.96 -15.06
C ILE A 19 -11.46 15.27 -13.69
N ALA A 20 -11.21 16.47 -13.15
CA ALA A 20 -11.74 16.92 -11.88
C ALA A 20 -11.96 18.43 -11.87
N THR A 21 -12.96 18.91 -11.14
CA THR A 21 -13.13 20.33 -10.87
C THR A 21 -12.35 20.71 -9.62
N ILE A 22 -11.37 21.59 -9.78
CA ILE A 22 -10.47 22.04 -8.71
C ILE A 22 -10.67 23.54 -8.52
N ASN A 23 -10.78 23.98 -7.27
CA ASN A 23 -10.84 25.38 -6.89
C ASN A 23 -9.76 25.70 -5.85
N PHE A 24 -8.81 26.55 -6.22
CA PHE A 24 -7.70 26.99 -5.38
C PHE A 24 -7.98 28.29 -4.61
N LEU A 25 -9.04 29.00 -4.96
CA LEU A 25 -9.30 30.38 -4.49
C LEU A 25 -10.34 30.46 -3.38
N ASP A 26 -11.28 29.51 -3.33
CA ASP A 26 -12.43 29.57 -2.44
C ASP A 26 -12.34 28.49 -1.36
N ASP A 27 -12.07 28.91 -0.12
CA ASP A 27 -12.03 28.04 1.06
C ASP A 27 -13.42 27.77 1.64
N LYS A 28 -14.42 27.53 0.79
CA LYS A 28 -15.76 27.12 1.23
C LYS A 28 -15.85 25.61 1.27
N SER A 29 -16.02 25.06 2.46
CA SER A 29 -16.37 23.65 2.60
C SER A 29 -17.89 23.46 2.44
N ASN A 30 -18.29 22.56 1.56
CA ASN A 30 -19.63 21.98 1.53
C ASN A 30 -19.50 20.48 1.23
N ASP A 31 -20.59 19.74 1.36
CA ASP A 31 -20.60 18.29 1.16
C ASP A 31 -20.27 17.83 -0.27
N GLU A 32 -20.27 18.74 -1.26
CA GLU A 32 -19.93 18.44 -2.64
C GLU A 32 -18.41 18.47 -2.91
N TYR A 33 -17.62 19.06 -2.00
CA TYR A 33 -16.19 19.24 -2.18
C TYR A 33 -15.36 18.56 -1.10
N ILE A 34 -14.21 18.08 -1.51
CA ILE A 34 -13.13 17.68 -0.61
C ILE A 34 -12.30 18.94 -0.35
N ARG A 35 -12.30 19.40 0.90
CA ARG A 35 -11.42 20.48 1.34
C ARG A 35 -10.04 19.92 1.66
N VAL A 36 -9.05 20.29 0.85
CA VAL A 36 -7.67 19.82 1.00
C VAL A 36 -6.87 20.85 1.77
N THR A 37 -6.22 20.40 2.86
CA THR A 37 -5.28 21.17 3.66
C THR A 37 -3.99 20.41 3.82
N THR A 38 -2.86 21.12 3.94
CA THR A 38 -1.61 20.45 4.30
C THR A 38 -1.57 20.14 5.81
N PRO A 39 -1.14 18.94 6.22
CA PRO A 39 -0.95 18.63 7.64
C PRO A 39 0.18 19.42 8.29
N ILE A 40 1.06 20.05 7.51
CA ILE A 40 2.22 20.83 7.99
C ILE A 40 1.79 21.98 8.89
N ASP A 41 0.75 22.70 8.49
CA ASP A 41 0.28 23.90 9.19
C ASP A 41 -1.21 24.20 8.99
N GLN A 42 -1.98 23.23 8.49
CA GLN A 42 -3.40 23.32 8.20
C GLN A 42 -3.77 24.38 7.13
N THR A 43 -2.78 24.89 6.39
CA THR A 43 -3.04 25.84 5.29
C THR A 43 -3.94 25.16 4.25
N PHE A 44 -4.97 25.88 3.83
CA PHE A 44 -5.84 25.48 2.73
C PHE A 44 -5.04 25.41 1.41
N LEU A 45 -5.20 24.33 0.67
CA LEU A 45 -4.56 24.10 -0.63
C LEU A 45 -5.57 24.21 -1.78
N ALA A 46 -6.69 23.49 -1.72
CA ALA A 46 -7.71 23.48 -2.76
C ALA A 46 -9.02 22.87 -2.27
N ASN A 47 -10.11 23.14 -2.99
CA ASN A 47 -11.32 22.34 -2.97
C ASN A 47 -11.40 21.49 -4.25
N ILE A 48 -11.66 20.20 -4.11
CA ILE A 48 -11.84 19.27 -5.22
C ILE A 48 -13.27 18.76 -5.19
N LYS A 49 -14.00 18.96 -6.30
CA LYS A 49 -15.36 18.44 -6.40
C LYS A 49 -15.36 16.91 -6.32
N LYS A 50 -16.22 16.35 -5.48
CA LYS A 50 -16.47 14.91 -5.44
C LYS A 50 -17.12 14.49 -6.76
N SER A 51 -16.72 13.35 -7.29
CA SER A 51 -17.37 12.76 -8.47
C SER A 51 -18.80 12.36 -8.11
N ASP A 52 -19.75 12.78 -8.95
CA ASP A 52 -21.13 12.31 -8.87
C ASP A 52 -21.30 10.94 -9.57
N PHE A 53 -22.47 10.33 -9.38
CA PHE A 53 -22.72 8.99 -9.93
C PHE A 53 -22.77 8.99 -11.47
N HIS A 54 -23.23 10.05 -12.10
CA HIS A 54 -23.26 10.17 -13.56
C HIS A 54 -21.83 10.23 -14.14
N GLU A 55 -20.95 11.00 -13.51
CA GLU A 55 -19.52 11.03 -13.86
C GLU A 55 -18.87 9.65 -13.70
N TYR A 56 -19.17 8.95 -12.60
CA TYR A 56 -18.72 7.59 -12.36
C TYR A 56 -19.15 6.64 -13.49
N GLU A 57 -20.45 6.62 -13.83
CA GLU A 57 -20.98 5.76 -14.89
C GLU A 57 -20.33 6.05 -16.25
N ARG A 58 -20.17 7.32 -16.59
CA ARG A 58 -19.47 7.72 -17.82
C ARG A 58 -18.05 7.17 -17.84
N LYS A 59 -17.26 7.40 -16.79
CA LYS A 59 -15.85 6.92 -16.69
C LYS A 59 -15.75 5.39 -16.77
N ILE A 60 -16.64 4.66 -16.11
CA ILE A 60 -16.68 3.18 -16.20
C ILE A 60 -17.02 2.72 -17.62
N ASN A 61 -17.94 3.38 -18.30
CA ASN A 61 -18.30 3.02 -19.68
C ASN A 61 -17.14 3.31 -20.65
N ASP A 62 -16.44 4.43 -20.51
CA ASP A 62 -15.25 4.78 -21.30
C ASP A 62 -14.13 3.73 -21.11
N LEU A 63 -13.87 3.33 -19.86
CA LEU A 63 -12.94 2.26 -19.53
C LEU A 63 -13.33 0.92 -20.19
N LYS A 64 -14.61 0.54 -20.12
CA LYS A 64 -15.10 -0.72 -20.73
C LYS A 64 -14.94 -0.72 -22.26
N GLN A 65 -15.13 0.42 -22.93
CA GLN A 65 -14.89 0.53 -24.37
C GLN A 65 -13.39 0.39 -24.68
N SER A 66 -12.52 0.99 -23.88
CA SER A 66 -11.07 0.95 -24.06
C SER A 66 -10.48 -0.44 -23.73
N GLU A 67 -11.10 -1.20 -22.82
CA GLU A 67 -10.68 -2.55 -22.44
C GLU A 67 -10.54 -3.47 -23.66
N TYR A 68 -11.50 -3.42 -24.60
CA TYR A 68 -11.46 -4.26 -25.79
C TYR A 68 -10.29 -3.95 -26.71
N LYS A 69 -9.95 -2.66 -26.87
CA LYS A 69 -8.82 -2.23 -27.68
C LYS A 69 -7.51 -2.58 -26.99
N TRP A 70 -7.39 -2.27 -25.69
CA TRP A 70 -6.16 -2.43 -24.90
C TRP A 70 -5.70 -3.88 -24.80
N LYS A 71 -6.60 -4.81 -24.53
CA LYS A 71 -6.24 -6.25 -24.41
C LYS A 71 -5.76 -6.88 -25.72
N LYS A 72 -6.00 -6.25 -26.88
CA LYS A 72 -5.46 -6.68 -28.18
C LYS A 72 -4.02 -6.25 -28.42
N ILE A 73 -3.55 -5.23 -27.69
CA ILE A 73 -2.16 -4.77 -27.78
C ILE A 73 -1.26 -5.86 -27.16
N PRO A 74 -0.22 -6.32 -27.83
CA PRO A 74 0.74 -7.28 -27.26
C PRO A 74 1.38 -6.78 -25.97
N ALA A 75 1.61 -7.69 -25.01
CA ALA A 75 2.12 -7.31 -23.69
C ALA A 75 3.43 -6.49 -23.74
N PRO A 76 4.43 -6.81 -24.59
CA PRO A 76 5.63 -5.98 -24.70
C PRO A 76 5.35 -4.55 -25.20
N GLN A 77 4.33 -4.35 -26.02
CA GLN A 77 3.93 -3.00 -26.45
C GLN A 77 3.23 -2.26 -25.31
N ARG A 78 2.38 -2.96 -24.52
CA ARG A 78 1.84 -2.37 -23.27
C ARG A 78 2.96 -1.99 -22.30
N GLY A 79 4.02 -2.80 -22.23
CA GLY A 79 5.24 -2.51 -21.49
C GLY A 79 5.94 -1.23 -21.94
N GLU A 80 5.91 -0.91 -23.25
CA GLU A 80 6.49 0.33 -23.77
C GLU A 80 5.79 1.57 -23.22
N LEU A 81 4.46 1.57 -23.09
CA LEU A 81 3.74 2.67 -22.45
C LEU A 81 4.14 2.84 -20.96
N ILE A 82 4.34 1.72 -20.25
CA ILE A 82 4.81 1.77 -18.85
C ILE A 82 6.24 2.27 -18.76
N ARG A 83 7.10 1.95 -19.74
CA ARG A 83 8.46 2.50 -19.83
C ARG A 83 8.43 4.03 -19.99
N LEU A 84 7.59 4.53 -20.89
CA LEU A 84 7.40 5.98 -21.09
C LEU A 84 6.87 6.65 -19.81
N PHE A 85 5.96 6.00 -19.10
CA PHE A 85 5.48 6.50 -17.82
C PHE A 85 6.59 6.57 -16.77
N GLY A 86 7.44 5.55 -16.67
CA GLY A 86 8.62 5.55 -15.80
C GLY A 86 9.58 6.70 -16.13
N GLU A 87 9.79 7.02 -17.43
CA GLU A 87 10.61 8.17 -17.83
C GLU A 87 10.00 9.52 -17.43
N GLU A 88 8.69 9.70 -17.59
CA GLU A 88 7.99 10.92 -17.15
C GLU A 88 7.98 11.06 -15.63
N LEU A 89 7.91 9.95 -14.88
CA LEU A 89 8.08 9.93 -13.43
C LEU A 89 9.49 10.35 -13.01
N ARG A 90 10.55 9.85 -13.68
CA ARG A 90 11.94 10.27 -13.41
C ARG A 90 12.13 11.77 -13.56
N LYS A 91 11.58 12.36 -14.63
CA LYS A 91 11.60 13.81 -14.87
C LYS A 91 10.85 14.59 -13.80
N SER A 92 9.78 14.03 -13.28
CA SER A 92 8.88 14.70 -12.31
C SER A 92 9.19 14.36 -10.85
N LYS A 93 10.20 13.52 -10.57
CA LYS A 93 10.44 12.91 -9.24
C LYS A 93 10.54 13.96 -8.14
N GLN A 94 11.32 15.02 -8.36
CA GLN A 94 11.53 16.05 -7.34
C GLN A 94 10.21 16.80 -7.04
N ASP A 95 9.49 17.22 -8.07
CA ASP A 95 8.26 17.99 -7.92
C ASP A 95 7.14 17.13 -7.32
N LEU A 96 6.96 15.89 -7.80
CA LEU A 96 5.95 14.96 -7.28
C LEU A 96 6.23 14.53 -5.84
N GLY A 97 7.49 14.23 -5.50
CA GLY A 97 7.88 13.88 -4.14
C GLY A 97 7.66 15.04 -3.16
N THR A 98 7.89 16.28 -3.60
CA THR A 98 7.60 17.48 -2.81
C THR A 98 6.09 17.65 -2.60
N LEU A 99 5.26 17.39 -3.61
CA LEU A 99 3.80 17.41 -3.47
C LEU A 99 3.28 16.31 -2.54
N VAL A 100 3.85 15.10 -2.60
CA VAL A 100 3.56 14.03 -1.65
C VAL A 100 3.84 14.48 -0.21
N THR A 101 4.99 15.12 0.02
CA THR A 101 5.34 15.68 1.33
C THR A 101 4.34 16.76 1.78
N LEU A 102 3.95 17.65 0.89
CA LEU A 102 3.01 18.73 1.19
C LEU A 102 1.63 18.21 1.61
N GLU A 103 1.09 17.19 0.93
CA GLU A 103 -0.25 16.65 1.22
C GLU A 103 -0.27 15.62 2.35
N SER A 104 0.77 14.80 2.50
CA SER A 104 0.78 13.72 3.47
C SER A 104 1.47 14.05 4.79
N GLY A 105 2.32 15.09 4.82
CA GLY A 105 3.12 15.45 6.00
C GLY A 105 4.37 14.59 6.23
N LYS A 106 4.65 13.59 5.39
CA LYS A 106 5.89 12.81 5.47
C LYS A 106 7.09 13.64 5.03
N ILE A 107 8.29 13.30 5.50
CA ILE A 107 9.51 14.02 5.13
C ILE A 107 9.81 13.91 3.64
N LEU A 108 10.55 14.88 3.09
CA LEU A 108 10.86 14.95 1.66
C LEU A 108 11.54 13.69 1.14
N GLN A 109 12.43 13.08 1.91
CA GLN A 109 13.11 11.85 1.53
C GLN A 109 12.14 10.68 1.35
N GLU A 110 11.08 10.61 2.18
CA GLU A 110 10.02 9.60 2.05
C GLU A 110 9.12 9.90 0.84
N GLY A 111 8.79 11.18 0.58
CA GLY A 111 8.06 11.58 -0.62
C GLY A 111 8.81 11.24 -1.91
N LEU A 112 10.12 11.51 -1.95
CA LEU A 112 10.98 11.12 -3.07
C LEU A 112 11.13 9.60 -3.20
N GLY A 113 11.16 8.89 -2.06
CA GLY A 113 11.19 7.42 -2.00
C GLY A 113 9.94 6.80 -2.62
N GLU A 114 8.75 7.34 -2.34
CA GLU A 114 7.52 6.87 -2.98
C GLU A 114 7.55 6.99 -4.51
N VAL A 115 8.03 8.12 -5.02
CA VAL A 115 8.16 8.29 -6.47
C VAL A 115 9.23 7.35 -7.04
N GLN A 116 10.27 7.04 -6.27
CA GLN A 116 11.25 6.02 -6.69
C GLN A 116 10.60 4.64 -6.80
N GLU A 117 9.77 4.24 -5.84
CA GLU A 117 9.03 2.98 -5.92
C GLU A 117 8.11 2.90 -7.14
N MET A 118 7.47 4.03 -7.54
CA MET A 118 6.72 4.11 -8.80
C MET A 118 7.60 3.85 -10.03
N ILE A 119 8.81 4.38 -10.03
CA ILE A 119 9.79 4.18 -11.12
C ILE A 119 10.24 2.72 -11.16
N ASP A 120 10.57 2.16 -10.00
CA ASP A 120 11.10 0.81 -9.88
C ASP A 120 10.06 -0.24 -10.29
N ILE A 121 8.78 -0.05 -9.95
CA ILE A 121 7.70 -0.94 -10.40
C ILE A 121 7.45 -0.80 -11.92
N CYS A 122 7.63 0.38 -12.51
CA CYS A 122 7.59 0.53 -13.96
C CYS A 122 8.69 -0.30 -14.62
N ASP A 123 9.92 -0.23 -14.13
CA ASP A 123 11.06 -1.01 -14.66
C ASP A 123 10.81 -2.52 -14.52
N PHE A 124 10.32 -2.97 -13.37
CA PHE A 124 9.92 -4.36 -13.14
C PHE A 124 8.83 -4.81 -14.13
N ALA A 125 7.77 -4.02 -14.29
CA ALA A 125 6.64 -4.32 -15.16
C ALA A 125 7.05 -4.39 -16.64
N VAL A 126 7.99 -3.55 -17.09
CA VAL A 126 8.55 -3.62 -18.46
C VAL A 126 9.20 -4.96 -18.71
N GLY A 127 10.06 -5.44 -17.81
CA GLY A 127 10.66 -6.77 -17.87
C GLY A 127 9.61 -7.89 -17.84
N LEU A 128 8.66 -7.78 -16.93
CA LEU A 128 7.57 -8.74 -16.75
C LEU A 128 6.65 -8.84 -17.97
N SER A 129 6.50 -7.78 -18.78
CA SER A 129 5.67 -7.80 -19.98
C SER A 129 6.06 -8.90 -20.99
N ARG A 130 7.27 -9.44 -20.90
CA ARG A 130 7.77 -10.56 -21.70
C ARG A 130 7.74 -11.91 -20.96
N GLN A 131 7.25 -11.93 -19.73
CA GLN A 131 7.28 -13.08 -18.82
C GLN A 131 5.89 -13.45 -18.27
N LEU A 132 4.80 -13.08 -18.93
CA LEU A 132 3.44 -13.47 -18.57
C LEU A 132 3.17 -14.92 -19.03
N TYR A 133 3.95 -15.85 -18.51
CA TYR A 133 3.98 -17.25 -18.95
C TYR A 133 2.90 -18.09 -18.29
N GLY A 134 2.45 -19.14 -19.01
CA GLY A 134 1.68 -20.25 -18.50
C GLY A 134 2.46 -21.56 -18.55
N LEU A 135 1.86 -22.62 -18.06
CA LEU A 135 2.45 -23.95 -18.02
C LEU A 135 2.00 -24.78 -19.23
N THR A 136 2.86 -25.67 -19.71
CA THR A 136 2.51 -26.76 -20.61
C THR A 136 2.77 -28.06 -19.87
N MET A 137 1.75 -28.95 -19.83
CA MET A 137 1.76 -30.19 -19.06
C MET A 137 1.42 -31.38 -19.96
N PRO A 138 1.94 -32.59 -19.66
CA PRO A 138 1.52 -33.80 -20.36
C PRO A 138 0.04 -34.11 -20.08
N SER A 139 -0.63 -34.65 -21.09
CA SER A 139 -1.99 -35.16 -20.95
C SER A 139 -1.98 -36.65 -20.57
N GLU A 140 -3.01 -37.10 -19.88
CA GLU A 140 -3.28 -38.54 -19.66
C GLU A 140 -3.80 -39.25 -20.94
N ARG A 141 -4.18 -38.47 -21.96
CA ARG A 141 -4.73 -38.99 -23.22
C ARG A 141 -3.68 -38.92 -24.33
N PRO A 142 -3.57 -39.96 -25.18
CA PRO A 142 -2.75 -39.91 -26.38
C PRO A 142 -3.16 -38.74 -27.29
N ASP A 143 -2.18 -38.10 -27.93
CA ASP A 143 -2.40 -37.01 -28.89
C ASP A 143 -3.15 -35.79 -28.30
N HIS A 144 -2.97 -35.55 -27.01
CA HIS A 144 -3.53 -34.39 -26.34
C HIS A 144 -2.43 -33.59 -25.64
N ARG A 145 -2.69 -32.31 -25.48
CA ARG A 145 -1.82 -31.36 -24.76
C ARG A 145 -2.65 -30.54 -23.78
N ILE A 146 -2.14 -30.35 -22.57
CA ILE A 146 -2.72 -29.46 -21.57
C ILE A 146 -1.84 -28.21 -21.45
N GLN A 147 -2.47 -27.04 -21.46
CA GLN A 147 -1.81 -25.75 -21.23
C GLN A 147 -2.62 -24.93 -20.24
N GLU A 148 -1.91 -24.16 -19.43
CA GLU A 148 -2.48 -23.05 -18.66
C GLU A 148 -2.05 -21.74 -19.28
N ILE A 149 -2.99 -20.88 -19.61
CA ILE A 149 -2.72 -19.53 -20.11
C ILE A 149 -3.43 -18.48 -19.26
N TRP A 150 -2.88 -17.28 -19.27
CA TRP A 150 -3.39 -16.18 -18.50
C TRP A 150 -4.04 -15.13 -19.40
N HIS A 151 -5.24 -14.69 -19.02
CA HIS A 151 -6.01 -13.67 -19.73
C HIS A 151 -6.30 -12.47 -18.81
N PRO A 152 -6.36 -11.24 -19.35
CA PRO A 152 -6.80 -10.08 -18.57
C PRO A 152 -8.13 -10.30 -17.86
N LEU A 153 -8.28 -9.75 -16.68
CA LEU A 153 -9.56 -9.73 -15.96
C LEU A 153 -10.56 -8.76 -16.59
N GLY A 154 -10.06 -7.58 -16.98
CA GLY A 154 -10.89 -6.50 -17.52
C GLY A 154 -10.70 -5.18 -16.78
N THR A 155 -11.74 -4.67 -16.13
CA THR A 155 -11.65 -3.42 -15.36
C THR A 155 -11.28 -3.69 -13.91
N ILE A 156 -10.28 -2.96 -13.40
CA ILE A 156 -9.76 -3.05 -12.04
C ILE A 156 -10.07 -1.73 -11.30
N GLY A 157 -10.71 -1.84 -10.13
CA GLY A 157 -10.86 -0.72 -9.20
C GLY A 157 -9.69 -0.69 -8.21
N ILE A 158 -9.06 0.46 -8.04
CA ILE A 158 -7.95 0.66 -7.10
C ILE A 158 -8.37 1.72 -6.09
N ILE A 159 -8.37 1.39 -4.80
CA ILE A 159 -8.71 2.29 -3.71
C ILE A 159 -7.49 2.40 -2.82
N THR A 160 -6.95 3.61 -2.63
CA THR A 160 -5.71 3.83 -1.87
C THR A 160 -5.89 4.73 -0.66
N SER A 161 -4.98 4.59 0.31
CA SER A 161 -4.93 5.38 1.53
C SER A 161 -4.00 6.59 1.41
N PHE A 162 -4.02 7.47 2.41
CA PHE A 162 -3.30 8.75 2.38
C PHE A 162 -1.80 8.64 2.63
N ASN A 163 -1.37 7.60 3.33
CA ASN A 163 -0.01 7.48 3.84
C ASN A 163 1.02 7.06 2.78
N PHE A 164 0.56 6.40 1.71
CA PHE A 164 1.31 6.12 0.48
C PHE A 164 0.45 6.48 -0.73
N PRO A 165 0.27 7.78 -0.99
CA PRO A 165 -0.70 8.25 -1.98
C PRO A 165 -0.42 7.82 -3.41
N VAL A 166 0.82 7.49 -3.76
CA VAL A 166 1.19 7.18 -5.16
C VAL A 166 1.87 5.82 -5.35
N ALA A 167 2.71 5.36 -4.40
CA ALA A 167 3.47 4.12 -4.56
C ALA A 167 2.55 2.90 -4.68
N VAL A 168 1.65 2.69 -3.74
CA VAL A 168 0.74 1.54 -3.70
C VAL A 168 -0.19 1.52 -4.92
N TRP A 169 -0.70 2.68 -5.35
CA TRP A 169 -1.45 2.76 -6.60
C TRP A 169 -0.61 2.27 -7.79
N SER A 170 0.65 2.70 -7.88
CA SER A 170 1.50 2.37 -9.01
C SER A 170 1.82 0.87 -9.09
N TRP A 171 1.96 0.19 -7.95
CA TRP A 171 2.16 -1.27 -7.91
C TRP A 171 1.00 -2.00 -8.59
N ASN A 172 -0.24 -1.62 -8.23
CA ASN A 172 -1.44 -2.18 -8.83
C ASN A 172 -1.61 -1.77 -10.29
N PHE A 173 -1.47 -0.48 -10.57
CA PHE A 173 -1.70 0.11 -11.89
C PHE A 173 -0.78 -0.47 -12.97
N THR A 174 0.54 -0.52 -12.70
CA THR A 174 1.49 -0.98 -13.70
C THR A 174 1.30 -2.45 -14.05
N LEU A 175 1.11 -3.31 -13.03
CA LEU A 175 0.84 -4.74 -13.24
C LEU A 175 -0.49 -4.97 -13.96
N ALA A 176 -1.56 -4.30 -13.53
CA ALA A 176 -2.85 -4.38 -14.21
C ALA A 176 -2.75 -3.98 -15.69
N THR A 177 -2.03 -2.89 -15.97
CA THR A 177 -1.88 -2.32 -17.31
C THR A 177 -1.11 -3.25 -18.24
N ILE A 178 0.05 -3.80 -17.82
CA ILE A 178 0.81 -4.75 -18.66
C ILE A 178 0.06 -6.07 -18.85
N CYS A 179 -0.76 -6.48 -17.89
CA CYS A 179 -1.63 -7.63 -18.00
C CYS A 179 -2.82 -7.41 -18.95
N GLY A 180 -3.02 -6.19 -19.46
CA GLY A 180 -4.06 -5.87 -20.45
C GLY A 180 -5.39 -5.43 -19.84
N ASN A 181 -5.38 -4.99 -18.59
CA ASN A 181 -6.54 -4.44 -17.89
C ASN A 181 -6.60 -2.92 -18.02
N VAL A 182 -7.77 -2.36 -17.74
CA VAL A 182 -8.01 -0.94 -17.55
C VAL A 182 -8.31 -0.65 -16.09
N THR A 183 -8.06 0.58 -15.63
CA THR A 183 -8.09 0.87 -14.19
C THR A 183 -8.89 2.12 -13.85
N LEU A 184 -9.68 2.04 -12.78
CA LEU A 184 -10.30 3.18 -12.12
C LEU A 184 -9.67 3.36 -10.74
N TRP A 185 -9.11 4.54 -10.49
CA TRP A 185 -8.51 4.88 -9.21
C TRP A 185 -9.40 5.79 -8.37
N LYS A 186 -9.62 5.41 -7.13
CA LYS A 186 -10.18 6.29 -6.09
C LYS A 186 -9.10 6.55 -5.04
N PRO A 187 -8.42 7.69 -5.09
CA PRO A 187 -7.42 8.06 -4.09
C PRO A 187 -8.07 8.39 -2.74
N SER A 188 -7.24 8.51 -1.70
CA SER A 188 -7.68 9.04 -0.42
C SER A 188 -8.16 10.49 -0.55
N PRO A 189 -9.27 10.88 0.11
CA PRO A 189 -9.70 12.27 0.14
C PRO A 189 -8.73 13.21 0.89
N LYS A 190 -7.72 12.66 1.57
CA LYS A 190 -6.69 13.44 2.27
C LYS A 190 -5.51 13.83 1.37
N THR A 191 -5.32 13.14 0.24
CA THR A 191 -4.19 13.35 -0.68
C THR A 191 -4.61 13.30 -2.16
N PRO A 192 -5.64 14.05 -2.56
CA PRO A 192 -6.17 13.98 -3.93
C PRO A 192 -5.34 14.76 -4.96
N LEU A 193 -4.63 15.83 -4.56
CA LEU A 193 -3.83 16.63 -5.49
C LEU A 193 -2.66 15.83 -6.05
N THR A 194 -2.03 15.02 -5.21
CA THR A 194 -0.95 14.12 -5.63
C THR A 194 -1.42 13.13 -6.70
N SER A 195 -2.62 12.57 -6.56
CA SER A 195 -3.20 11.66 -7.56
C SER A 195 -3.51 12.34 -8.89
N LEU A 196 -3.98 13.57 -8.85
CA LEU A 196 -4.23 14.37 -10.05
C LEU A 196 -2.91 14.74 -10.76
N ALA A 197 -1.86 15.03 -10.01
CA ALA A 197 -0.51 15.24 -10.57
C ALA A 197 0.01 13.98 -11.28
N VAL A 198 -0.18 12.81 -10.67
CA VAL A 198 0.14 11.51 -11.31
C VAL A 198 -0.65 11.31 -12.60
N TYR A 199 -1.94 11.63 -12.61
CA TYR A 199 -2.75 11.54 -13.83
C TYR A 199 -2.20 12.43 -14.95
N LYS A 200 -1.74 13.65 -14.63
CA LYS A 200 -1.13 14.55 -15.60
C LYS A 200 0.18 14.01 -16.16
N ILE A 201 1.01 13.40 -15.30
CA ILE A 201 2.24 12.70 -15.74
C ILE A 201 1.89 11.54 -16.67
N TRP A 202 0.88 10.75 -16.33
CA TRP A 202 0.38 9.67 -17.17
C TRP A 202 -0.08 10.16 -18.56
N LYS A 203 -0.86 11.24 -18.62
CA LYS A 203 -1.31 11.81 -19.90
C LYS A 203 -0.15 12.17 -20.82
N ARG A 204 0.93 12.76 -20.29
CA ARG A 204 2.15 13.02 -21.09
C ARG A 204 2.75 11.74 -21.66
N SER A 205 2.73 10.66 -20.88
CA SER A 205 3.24 9.36 -21.35
C SER A 205 2.39 8.77 -22.47
N VAL A 206 1.06 8.94 -22.40
CA VAL A 206 0.13 8.53 -23.47
C VAL A 206 0.36 9.32 -24.75
N GLU A 207 0.62 10.64 -24.66
CA GLU A 207 0.93 11.50 -25.80
C GLU A 207 2.20 11.06 -26.55
N LEU A 208 3.17 10.48 -25.84
CA LEU A 208 4.42 9.96 -26.40
C LEU A 208 4.27 8.53 -26.96
N TYR A 209 3.18 7.86 -26.66
CA TYR A 209 2.99 6.47 -27.03
C TYR A 209 2.48 6.30 -28.46
N GLU A 210 3.11 5.41 -29.24
CA GLU A 210 2.74 5.20 -30.66
C GLU A 210 1.27 4.79 -30.84
N ASN A 211 0.77 3.88 -29.97
CA ASN A 211 -0.62 3.40 -30.01
C ASN A 211 -1.55 4.20 -29.07
N ARG A 212 -1.40 5.51 -29.00
CA ARG A 212 -2.11 6.40 -28.07
C ARG A 212 -3.62 6.23 -28.06
N ASP A 213 -4.25 6.02 -29.24
CA ASP A 213 -5.70 5.86 -29.37
C ASP A 213 -6.24 4.61 -28.63
N SER A 214 -5.38 3.60 -28.44
CA SER A 214 -5.69 2.42 -27.65
C SER A 214 -5.44 2.61 -26.15
N ALA A 215 -4.65 3.61 -25.78
CA ALA A 215 -4.24 3.92 -24.41
C ALA A 215 -5.02 5.11 -23.79
N GLU A 216 -5.81 5.84 -24.57
CA GLU A 216 -6.39 7.13 -24.16
C GLU A 216 -7.23 7.04 -22.90
N ASN A 217 -8.10 6.03 -22.78
CA ASN A 217 -9.04 5.86 -21.69
C ASN A 217 -8.84 4.53 -20.93
N ILE A 218 -7.59 4.06 -20.77
CA ILE A 218 -7.34 2.85 -19.98
C ILE A 218 -7.15 3.13 -18.50
N PHE A 219 -7.05 4.38 -18.12
CA PHE A 219 -6.93 4.85 -16.74
C PHE A 219 -7.83 6.07 -16.50
N SER A 220 -8.54 6.04 -15.38
CA SER A 220 -9.35 7.16 -14.92
C SER A 220 -9.31 7.30 -13.40
N ILE A 221 -9.70 8.49 -12.90
CA ILE A 221 -9.76 8.80 -11.46
C ILE A 221 -11.17 9.25 -11.11
N ILE A 222 -11.66 8.87 -9.94
CA ILE A 222 -12.80 9.48 -9.27
C ILE A 222 -12.39 10.01 -7.91
N ASN A 223 -12.81 11.22 -7.59
CA ASN A 223 -12.56 11.84 -6.29
C ASN A 223 -13.78 11.65 -5.38
N GLY A 224 -13.52 11.35 -4.11
CA GLY A 224 -14.60 11.15 -3.16
C GLY A 224 -14.15 10.41 -1.91
N ASP A 225 -15.14 10.04 -1.11
CA ASP A 225 -14.96 9.41 0.18
C ASP A 225 -15.50 7.96 0.19
N LYS A 226 -16.24 7.61 1.24
CA LYS A 226 -16.80 6.27 1.42
C LYS A 226 -17.81 5.90 0.33
N GLU A 227 -18.66 6.84 -0.09
CA GLU A 227 -19.70 6.60 -1.07
C GLU A 227 -19.13 6.18 -2.42
N GLN A 228 -18.13 6.91 -2.93
CA GLN A 228 -17.45 6.57 -4.19
C GLN A 228 -16.69 5.24 -4.12
N ALA A 229 -16.16 4.88 -2.95
CA ALA A 229 -15.56 3.56 -2.74
C ALA A 229 -16.61 2.44 -2.79
N GLU A 230 -17.81 2.68 -2.26
CA GLU A 230 -18.92 1.72 -2.33
C GLU A 230 -19.43 1.55 -3.77
N TRP A 231 -19.45 2.58 -4.61
CA TRP A 231 -19.79 2.42 -6.03
C TRP A 231 -18.84 1.44 -6.72
N ILE A 232 -17.52 1.59 -6.51
CA ILE A 232 -16.51 0.66 -7.03
C ILE A 232 -16.76 -0.75 -6.52
N ALA A 233 -17.04 -0.91 -5.23
CA ALA A 233 -17.26 -2.23 -4.63
C ALA A 233 -18.52 -2.93 -5.17
N LYS A 234 -19.60 -2.17 -5.42
CA LYS A 234 -20.91 -2.69 -5.89
C LYS A 234 -20.95 -2.99 -7.40
N ASP A 235 -20.12 -2.31 -8.20
CA ASP A 235 -20.22 -2.39 -9.66
C ASP A 235 -19.69 -3.71 -10.21
N LYS A 236 -20.58 -4.49 -10.84
CA LYS A 236 -20.25 -5.77 -11.49
C LYS A 236 -19.34 -5.61 -12.72
N LYS A 237 -19.19 -4.41 -13.28
CA LYS A 237 -18.26 -4.13 -14.37
C LYS A 237 -16.80 -4.12 -13.90
N ILE A 238 -16.57 -3.99 -12.58
CA ILE A 238 -15.23 -4.03 -11.95
C ILE A 238 -14.94 -5.47 -11.52
N ASN A 239 -13.98 -6.10 -12.17
CA ASN A 239 -13.66 -7.51 -11.99
C ASN A 239 -12.82 -7.81 -10.76
N LEU A 240 -11.94 -6.87 -10.40
CA LEU A 240 -11.08 -6.92 -9.21
C LEU A 240 -11.11 -5.55 -8.51
N VAL A 241 -11.18 -5.57 -7.20
CA VAL A 241 -10.94 -4.38 -6.37
C VAL A 241 -9.67 -4.60 -5.56
N SER A 242 -8.66 -3.74 -5.78
CA SER A 242 -7.54 -3.59 -4.86
C SER A 242 -7.87 -2.50 -3.85
N LEU A 243 -7.81 -2.83 -2.58
CA LEU A 243 -8.21 -1.98 -1.48
C LEU A 243 -7.08 -1.86 -0.45
N THR A 244 -6.50 -0.67 -0.33
CA THR A 244 -5.60 -0.32 0.77
C THR A 244 -6.30 0.65 1.71
N GLY A 245 -6.45 0.27 2.97
CA GLY A 245 -7.19 1.07 3.94
C GLY A 245 -7.21 0.49 5.35
N SER A 246 -8.15 0.95 6.19
CA SER A 246 -8.34 0.39 7.52
C SER A 246 -9.00 -0.99 7.47
N THR A 247 -8.75 -1.83 8.48
CA THR A 247 -9.41 -3.13 8.63
C THR A 247 -10.94 -3.02 8.60
N GLU A 248 -11.51 -1.97 9.20
CA GLU A 248 -12.95 -1.71 9.16
C GLU A 248 -13.45 -1.46 7.72
N MET A 249 -12.75 -0.64 6.96
CA MET A 249 -13.06 -0.39 5.55
C MET A 249 -12.97 -1.68 4.74
N GLY A 250 -11.94 -2.49 4.99
CA GLY A 250 -11.75 -3.80 4.34
C GLY A 250 -12.91 -4.76 4.62
N LYS A 251 -13.34 -4.88 5.88
CA LYS A 251 -14.49 -5.70 6.27
C LYS A 251 -15.79 -5.27 5.57
N ASN A 252 -16.02 -3.95 5.48
CA ASN A 252 -17.22 -3.40 4.85
C ASN A 252 -17.22 -3.59 3.32
N LEU A 253 -16.19 -3.12 2.63
CA LEU A 253 -16.14 -3.20 1.16
C LEU A 253 -15.87 -4.62 0.67
N GLY A 254 -15.05 -5.38 1.39
CA GLY A 254 -14.76 -6.78 1.06
C GLY A 254 -16.03 -7.64 1.03
N LYS A 255 -16.94 -7.45 2.00
CA LYS A 255 -18.25 -8.11 2.00
C LYS A 255 -19.05 -7.79 0.73
N ILE A 256 -19.12 -6.52 0.34
CA ILE A 256 -19.87 -6.09 -0.85
C ILE A 256 -19.28 -6.72 -2.12
N VAL A 257 -17.95 -6.74 -2.26
CA VAL A 257 -17.29 -7.31 -3.44
C VAL A 257 -17.48 -8.83 -3.51
N THR A 258 -17.39 -9.54 -2.38
CA THR A 258 -17.56 -11.00 -2.35
C THR A 258 -18.99 -11.44 -2.58
N GLU A 259 -19.99 -10.67 -2.13
CA GLU A 259 -21.42 -10.92 -2.42
C GLU A 259 -21.73 -10.96 -3.92
N ARG A 260 -20.96 -10.25 -4.75
CA ARG A 260 -21.10 -10.26 -6.23
C ARG A 260 -20.06 -11.14 -6.93
N PHE A 261 -19.31 -11.98 -6.20
CA PHE A 261 -18.23 -12.82 -6.72
C PHE A 261 -17.09 -12.04 -7.40
N GLY A 262 -16.89 -10.79 -7.02
CA GLY A 262 -15.74 -9.98 -7.44
C GLY A 262 -14.45 -10.46 -6.77
N LYS A 263 -13.32 -10.26 -7.44
CA LYS A 263 -12.00 -10.54 -6.87
C LYS A 263 -11.53 -9.40 -5.98
N LEU A 264 -10.70 -9.73 -4.99
CA LEU A 264 -10.14 -8.78 -4.02
C LEU A 264 -8.63 -8.95 -3.88
N ILE A 265 -7.93 -7.83 -3.74
CA ILE A 265 -6.64 -7.69 -3.09
C ILE A 265 -6.87 -6.72 -1.94
N MET A 266 -6.53 -7.11 -0.73
CA MET A 266 -6.74 -6.26 0.45
C MET A 266 -5.44 -6.11 1.21
N GLU A 267 -5.00 -4.86 1.36
CA GLU A 267 -3.86 -4.46 2.17
C GLU A 267 -4.35 -3.49 3.26
N LEU A 268 -4.61 -4.06 4.42
CA LEU A 268 -5.24 -3.36 5.53
C LEU A 268 -4.23 -3.05 6.65
N GLY A 269 -4.71 -2.94 7.88
CA GLY A 269 -3.88 -2.64 9.03
C GLY A 269 -2.82 -3.70 9.32
N GLY A 270 -1.76 -3.28 10.03
CA GLY A 270 -0.70 -4.13 10.55
C GLY A 270 -0.40 -3.82 12.00
N ASN A 271 0.04 -4.82 12.76
CA ASN A 271 0.47 -4.66 14.15
C ASN A 271 1.84 -5.34 14.35
N ASN A 272 2.79 -4.85 13.59
CA ASN A 272 4.05 -5.50 13.31
C ASN A 272 4.96 -5.56 14.53
N ALA A 273 5.64 -6.70 14.70
CA ALA A 273 6.55 -6.90 15.81
C ALA A 273 8.00 -7.16 15.36
N MET A 274 8.91 -6.82 16.25
CA MET A 274 10.33 -7.17 16.18
C MET A 274 10.69 -8.00 17.41
N VAL A 275 11.13 -9.22 17.19
CA VAL A 275 11.74 -10.05 18.25
C VAL A 275 13.22 -9.73 18.35
N VAL A 276 13.71 -9.39 19.54
CA VAL A 276 15.13 -9.10 19.77
C VAL A 276 15.68 -10.11 20.78
N THR A 277 16.60 -10.95 20.31
CA THR A 277 17.18 -12.03 21.13
C THR A 277 18.48 -11.61 21.81
N PRO A 278 18.97 -12.37 22.81
CA PRO A 278 20.24 -12.06 23.47
C PRO A 278 21.44 -12.03 22.54
N SER A 279 21.40 -12.78 21.44
CA SER A 279 22.47 -12.85 20.44
C SER A 279 22.45 -11.69 19.45
N ALA A 280 21.41 -10.83 19.46
CA ALA A 280 21.21 -9.75 18.51
C ALA A 280 22.34 -8.71 18.54
N ASN A 281 22.65 -8.15 17.38
CA ASN A 281 23.42 -6.91 17.31
C ASN A 281 22.53 -5.73 17.75
N ILE A 282 22.64 -5.35 19.01
CA ILE A 282 21.79 -4.31 19.63
C ILE A 282 21.91 -2.96 18.92
N LYS A 283 23.09 -2.56 18.46
CA LYS A 283 23.25 -1.28 17.72
C LYS A 283 22.48 -1.30 16.40
N LEU A 284 22.50 -2.40 15.69
CA LEU A 284 21.73 -2.57 14.45
C LEU A 284 20.23 -2.59 14.75
N ALA A 285 19.81 -3.36 15.76
CA ALA A 285 18.43 -3.46 16.21
C ALA A 285 17.85 -2.07 16.59
N LEU A 286 18.57 -1.28 17.39
CA LEU A 286 18.16 0.06 17.78
C LEU A 286 17.90 0.98 16.56
N ARG A 287 18.79 0.98 15.57
CA ARG A 287 18.61 1.77 14.35
C ARG A 287 17.37 1.33 13.59
N ALA A 288 17.16 0.03 13.44
CA ALA A 288 15.99 -0.53 12.77
C ALA A 288 14.69 -0.24 13.53
N ILE A 289 14.69 -0.35 14.86
CA ILE A 289 13.54 -0.03 15.71
C ILE A 289 13.14 1.44 15.52
N VAL A 290 14.08 2.36 15.70
CA VAL A 290 13.79 3.80 15.60
C VAL A 290 13.23 4.12 14.22
N PHE A 291 13.91 3.73 13.15
CA PHE A 291 13.43 4.00 11.78
C PHE A 291 12.03 3.41 11.53
N SER A 292 11.82 2.14 11.90
CA SER A 292 10.56 1.45 11.60
C SER A 292 9.38 1.91 12.46
N ALA A 293 9.63 2.41 13.68
CA ALA A 293 8.59 2.86 14.59
C ALA A 293 8.15 4.31 14.32
N VAL A 294 9.08 5.18 13.89
CA VAL A 294 8.78 6.62 13.78
C VAL A 294 8.65 7.12 12.34
N GLY A 295 9.10 6.35 11.36
CA GLY A 295 8.97 6.71 9.94
C GLY A 295 7.52 7.06 9.57
N THR A 296 7.32 8.11 8.77
CA THR A 296 6.00 8.66 8.44
C THR A 296 5.15 8.95 9.70
N SER A 297 5.77 9.34 10.81
CA SER A 297 5.11 9.57 12.12
C SER A 297 4.28 8.36 12.58
N GLY A 298 4.79 7.13 12.39
CA GLY A 298 4.09 5.90 12.75
C GLY A 298 2.88 5.56 11.88
N GLN A 299 2.70 6.24 10.74
CA GLN A 299 1.52 6.09 9.88
C GLN A 299 1.79 5.20 8.66
N ARG A 300 2.47 4.06 8.86
CA ARG A 300 2.62 3.00 7.85
C ARG A 300 1.90 1.74 8.29
N CYS A 301 1.34 1.00 7.36
CA CYS A 301 0.81 -0.34 7.66
C CYS A 301 1.91 -1.28 8.19
N THR A 302 3.16 -1.09 7.74
CA THR A 302 4.36 -1.81 8.19
C THR A 302 5.09 -1.16 9.38
N THR A 303 4.55 -0.11 10.01
CA THR A 303 5.17 0.50 11.20
C THR A 303 5.42 -0.55 12.28
N LEU A 304 6.64 -0.54 12.84
CA LEU A 304 6.95 -1.35 14.01
C LEU A 304 6.16 -0.82 15.21
N ARG A 305 5.25 -1.65 15.73
CA ARG A 305 4.40 -1.27 16.86
C ARG A 305 4.77 -1.98 18.14
N ARG A 306 5.40 -3.17 18.04
CA ARG A 306 5.73 -4.00 19.19
C ARG A 306 7.18 -4.47 19.10
N VAL A 307 8.00 -4.17 20.10
CA VAL A 307 9.31 -4.78 20.32
C VAL A 307 9.13 -5.84 21.40
N ILE A 308 9.50 -7.07 21.09
CA ILE A 308 9.45 -8.23 21.99
C ILE A 308 10.90 -8.59 22.30
N ALA A 309 11.41 -8.14 23.45
CA ALA A 309 12.82 -8.23 23.80
C ALA A 309 13.07 -9.25 24.92
N HIS A 310 14.13 -10.04 24.80
CA HIS A 310 14.50 -10.97 25.86
C HIS A 310 14.86 -10.23 27.15
N ASP A 311 14.44 -10.76 28.30
CA ASP A 311 14.61 -10.17 29.64
C ASP A 311 16.04 -9.70 29.92
N SER A 312 17.03 -10.45 29.47
CA SER A 312 18.45 -10.13 29.74
C SER A 312 18.94 -8.86 29.06
N ILE A 313 18.31 -8.43 27.97
CA ILE A 313 18.68 -7.24 27.20
C ILE A 313 17.65 -6.12 27.32
N TYR A 314 16.46 -6.41 27.82
CA TYR A 314 15.32 -5.48 27.89
C TYR A 314 15.65 -4.16 28.59
N PRO A 315 16.27 -4.12 29.82
CA PRO A 315 16.50 -2.85 30.50
C PRO A 315 17.43 -1.90 29.73
N GLU A 316 18.50 -2.45 29.16
CA GLU A 316 19.47 -1.63 28.40
C GLU A 316 18.87 -1.21 27.04
N LEU A 317 18.12 -2.08 26.37
CA LEU A 317 17.44 -1.75 25.12
C LEU A 317 16.47 -0.57 25.32
N VAL A 318 15.63 -0.61 26.35
CA VAL A 318 14.68 0.45 26.67
C VAL A 318 15.39 1.75 26.99
N LYS A 319 16.44 1.70 27.81
CA LYS A 319 17.24 2.87 28.15
C LYS A 319 17.82 3.55 26.89
N GLN A 320 18.39 2.78 25.98
CA GLN A 320 18.95 3.29 24.72
C GLN A 320 17.87 3.83 23.79
N LEU A 321 16.71 3.17 23.71
CA LEU A 321 15.57 3.66 22.91
C LEU A 321 15.12 5.04 23.38
N LYS A 322 14.97 5.26 24.69
CA LYS A 322 14.59 6.56 25.24
C LYS A 322 15.61 7.67 24.89
N ILE A 323 16.91 7.35 24.91
CA ILE A 323 17.96 8.28 24.49
C ILE A 323 17.81 8.66 23.02
N HIS A 324 17.56 7.67 22.14
CA HIS A 324 17.38 7.91 20.73
C HIS A 324 16.11 8.71 20.43
N TYR A 325 15.00 8.41 21.11
CA TYR A 325 13.72 9.11 20.94
C TYR A 325 13.81 10.59 21.34
N ASN A 326 14.56 10.93 22.40
CA ASN A 326 14.83 12.32 22.78
C ASN A 326 15.58 13.12 21.71
N ASN A 327 16.35 12.46 20.85
CA ASN A 327 17.17 13.10 19.84
C ASN A 327 16.50 13.16 18.46
N ILE A 328 15.23 12.72 18.33
CA ILE A 328 14.52 12.76 17.07
C ILE A 328 14.16 14.21 16.73
N ARG A 329 14.61 14.66 15.55
CA ARG A 329 14.30 16.00 15.04
C ARG A 329 12.91 15.99 14.40
N LEU A 330 11.97 16.64 15.09
CA LEU A 330 10.60 16.82 14.66
C LEU A 330 10.41 18.23 14.11
N GLY A 331 9.68 18.38 12.99
CA GLY A 331 9.50 19.71 12.39
C GLY A 331 8.84 19.71 11.02
N ASN A 332 8.97 20.84 10.31
CA ASN A 332 8.45 20.98 8.96
C ASN A 332 9.12 19.97 8.01
N PRO A 333 8.36 19.03 7.42
CA PRO A 333 8.90 17.91 6.62
C PRO A 333 9.52 18.34 5.28
N LEU A 334 9.30 19.57 4.83
CA LEU A 334 9.96 20.14 3.66
C LEU A 334 11.42 20.55 3.93
N LYS A 335 11.86 20.53 5.19
CA LYS A 335 13.25 20.86 5.57
C LYS A 335 14.10 19.59 5.68
N ASN A 336 15.36 19.68 5.22
CA ASN A 336 16.26 18.51 5.09
C ASN A 336 16.74 17.92 6.43
N ASP A 337 16.68 18.65 7.53
CA ASP A 337 17.19 18.22 8.84
C ASP A 337 16.11 17.56 9.73
N VAL A 338 14.88 17.44 9.25
CA VAL A 338 13.74 16.86 9.95
C VAL A 338 13.67 15.36 9.67
N LEU A 339 13.38 14.57 10.72
CA LEU A 339 13.21 13.12 10.65
C LEU A 339 11.75 12.69 10.78
N ILE A 340 10.89 13.51 11.42
CA ILE A 340 9.47 13.26 11.60
C ILE A 340 8.70 14.54 11.31
N GLY A 341 7.68 14.42 10.44
CA GLY A 341 6.68 15.45 10.19
C GLY A 341 5.47 15.35 11.13
N PRO A 342 4.39 16.06 10.83
CA PRO A 342 3.13 15.95 11.59
C PRO A 342 2.42 14.62 11.33
N ILE A 343 1.50 14.25 12.22
CA ILE A 343 0.44 13.27 11.89
C ILE A 343 -0.64 13.96 11.07
N ILE A 344 -1.44 13.15 10.35
CA ILE A 344 -2.32 13.66 9.30
C ILE A 344 -3.43 14.60 9.81
N ASN A 345 -3.96 14.39 11.01
CA ASN A 345 -5.04 15.20 11.57
C ASN A 345 -5.22 15.02 13.08
N GLU A 346 -6.10 15.83 13.65
CA GLU A 346 -6.46 15.85 15.07
C GLU A 346 -7.13 14.56 15.55
N ASP A 347 -7.89 13.87 14.71
CA ASP A 347 -8.59 12.62 15.10
C ASP A 347 -7.59 11.50 15.42
N ILE A 348 -6.49 11.42 14.69
CA ILE A 348 -5.42 10.46 14.98
C ILE A 348 -4.73 10.82 16.31
N PHE A 349 -4.51 12.11 16.58
CA PHE A 349 -3.97 12.56 17.86
C PHE A 349 -4.86 12.15 19.04
N LYS A 350 -6.16 12.41 18.94
CA LYS A 350 -7.14 12.03 20.00
C LYS A 350 -7.11 10.52 20.24
N LYS A 351 -7.10 9.71 19.17
CA LYS A 351 -6.98 8.25 19.30
C LYS A 351 -5.68 7.85 19.99
N MET A 352 -4.56 8.47 19.62
CA MET A 352 -3.27 8.24 20.26
C MET A 352 -3.32 8.52 21.76
N GLN A 353 -3.87 9.67 22.17
CA GLN A 353 -3.97 10.04 23.58
C GLN A 353 -4.85 9.07 24.38
N ASN A 354 -6.00 8.67 23.83
CA ASN A 354 -6.89 7.69 24.48
C ASN A 354 -6.17 6.35 24.72
N VAL A 355 -5.39 5.89 23.73
CA VAL A 355 -4.61 4.65 23.85
C VAL A 355 -3.51 4.78 24.91
N LEU A 356 -2.78 5.91 24.94
CA LEU A 356 -1.75 6.14 25.95
C LEU A 356 -2.34 6.19 27.37
N GLU A 357 -3.50 6.83 27.55
CA GLU A 357 -4.20 6.86 28.83
C GLU A 357 -4.66 5.46 29.27
N GLU A 358 -5.22 4.66 28.36
CA GLU A 358 -5.57 3.27 28.64
C GLU A 358 -4.36 2.44 29.04
N CYS A 359 -3.23 2.57 28.33
CA CYS A 359 -1.99 1.91 28.70
C CYS A 359 -1.51 2.30 30.11
N LYS A 360 -1.60 3.58 30.46
CA LYS A 360 -1.25 4.07 31.79
C LYS A 360 -2.13 3.47 32.89
N ASN A 361 -3.43 3.36 32.63
CA ASN A 361 -4.39 2.74 33.55
C ASN A 361 -4.15 1.24 33.75
N LYS A 362 -3.49 0.59 32.80
CA LYS A 362 -3.05 -0.81 32.85
C LYS A 362 -1.64 -0.98 33.46
N GLY A 363 -1.05 0.08 34.03
CA GLY A 363 0.27 0.04 34.64
C GLY A 363 1.43 0.26 33.67
N GLY A 364 1.16 0.62 32.42
CA GLY A 364 2.17 0.94 31.42
C GLY A 364 2.99 2.18 31.79
N ARG A 365 4.29 2.10 31.58
CA ARG A 365 5.24 3.21 31.75
C ARG A 365 5.42 3.92 30.42
N ILE A 366 4.95 5.17 30.33
CA ILE A 366 4.93 5.94 29.10
C ILE A 366 6.08 6.93 29.07
N PHE A 367 6.73 7.03 27.91
CA PHE A 367 7.75 8.02 27.60
C PHE A 367 7.41 8.68 26.26
N GLY A 368 7.31 10.01 26.19
CA GLY A 368 6.88 10.75 25.01
C GLY A 368 5.37 10.72 24.78
N GLY A 369 4.94 11.05 23.58
CA GLY A 369 3.51 11.08 23.21
C GLY A 369 2.86 12.44 23.36
N GLU A 370 3.64 13.49 23.72
CA GLU A 370 3.14 14.83 23.92
C GLU A 370 2.97 15.58 22.59
N ARG A 371 1.97 16.46 22.56
CA ARG A 371 1.81 17.42 21.47
C ARG A 371 2.89 18.49 21.55
N ILE A 372 3.39 18.87 20.39
CA ILE A 372 4.29 20.00 20.22
C ILE A 372 3.57 21.07 19.40
N GLU A 373 3.44 22.26 19.95
CA GLU A 373 2.86 23.41 19.25
C GLU A 373 3.86 23.92 18.21
N LEU A 374 3.60 23.60 16.96
CA LEU A 374 4.45 23.97 15.85
C LEU A 374 3.61 24.28 14.61
N ASN A 375 3.66 25.51 14.14
CA ASN A 375 3.08 25.99 12.89
C ASN A 375 1.57 25.69 12.65
N GLY A 376 0.81 25.26 13.66
CA GLY A 376 -0.61 24.93 13.52
C GLY A 376 -0.90 23.49 13.03
N GLY A 377 0.11 22.72 12.68
CA GLY A 377 -0.01 21.29 12.38
C GLY A 377 -0.10 20.44 13.65
N VAL A 378 -0.42 19.15 13.48
CA VAL A 378 -0.50 18.21 14.60
C VAL A 378 0.83 17.46 14.74
N TYR A 379 1.75 18.04 15.50
CA TYR A 379 3.06 17.45 15.77
C TYR A 379 3.06 16.76 17.13
N VAL A 380 3.60 15.54 17.19
CA VAL A 380 3.65 14.74 18.41
C VAL A 380 5.02 14.10 18.59
N THR A 381 5.52 14.07 19.81
CA THR A 381 6.69 13.26 20.13
C THR A 381 6.32 11.78 20.02
N PRO A 382 7.17 10.92 19.45
CA PRO A 382 6.87 9.49 19.43
C PRO A 382 6.88 8.92 20.85
N ALA A 383 5.97 7.97 21.11
CA ALA A 383 5.79 7.35 22.42
C ALA A 383 6.43 5.98 22.50
N ILE A 384 7.05 5.68 23.64
CA ILE A 384 7.42 4.33 24.07
C ILE A 384 6.50 3.96 25.24
N VAL A 385 5.86 2.79 25.15
CA VAL A 385 5.02 2.22 26.21
C VAL A 385 5.65 0.91 26.66
N GLU A 386 6.16 0.89 27.88
CA GLU A 386 6.69 -0.33 28.50
C GLU A 386 5.55 -1.04 29.23
N LEU A 387 5.35 -2.31 28.96
CA LEU A 387 4.40 -3.19 29.63
C LEU A 387 5.12 -4.45 30.09
N ASP A 388 4.76 -4.93 31.26
CA ASP A 388 5.38 -6.13 31.81
C ASP A 388 4.82 -7.42 31.17
N GLU A 389 3.58 -7.35 30.63
CA GLU A 389 2.89 -8.42 29.90
C GLU A 389 2.10 -7.84 28.71
N PRO A 390 1.78 -8.65 27.68
CA PRO A 390 0.91 -8.25 26.60
C PRO A 390 -0.50 -7.92 27.10
N GLU A 391 -1.03 -6.77 26.74
CA GLU A 391 -2.39 -6.31 27.04
C GLU A 391 -3.25 -6.27 25.77
N GLU A 392 -4.57 -6.40 25.88
CA GLU A 392 -5.48 -6.37 24.71
C GLU A 392 -5.32 -5.09 23.87
N ILE A 393 -5.03 -3.95 24.51
CA ILE A 393 -4.77 -2.69 23.81
C ILE A 393 -3.59 -2.80 22.85
N THR A 394 -2.58 -3.64 23.14
CA THR A 394 -1.42 -3.85 22.27
C THR A 394 -1.74 -4.64 21.00
N LYS A 395 -2.92 -5.26 20.93
CA LYS A 395 -3.39 -6.03 19.77
C LYS A 395 -4.17 -5.15 18.78
N THR A 396 -4.52 -3.93 19.16
CA THR A 396 -5.23 -2.98 18.30
C THR A 396 -4.23 -2.06 17.60
N GLU A 397 -4.36 -1.91 16.28
CA GLU A 397 -3.57 -0.96 15.54
C GLU A 397 -3.94 0.49 15.89
N THR A 398 -2.96 1.25 16.38
CA THR A 398 -3.06 2.70 16.48
C THR A 398 -2.16 3.33 15.44
N PHE A 399 -2.76 4.01 14.47
CA PHE A 399 -2.04 4.56 13.30
C PHE A 399 -1.31 5.86 13.64
N ALA A 400 -0.48 5.81 14.70
CA ALA A 400 0.27 6.90 15.32
C ALA A 400 1.62 6.38 15.83
N PRO A 401 2.57 7.25 16.17
CA PRO A 401 3.90 6.84 16.60
C PRO A 401 3.92 6.33 18.06
N ILE A 402 3.34 5.16 18.30
CA ILE A 402 3.39 4.42 19.58
C ILE A 402 4.17 3.13 19.37
N LEU A 403 5.17 2.91 20.21
CA LEU A 403 5.95 1.68 20.27
C LEU A 403 5.75 0.99 21.60
N TYR A 404 5.15 -0.20 21.61
CA TYR A 404 5.09 -1.07 22.77
C TYR A 404 6.39 -1.84 22.93
N VAL A 405 6.91 -1.96 24.15
CA VAL A 405 8.08 -2.80 24.45
C VAL A 405 7.68 -3.81 25.50
N LEU A 406 7.80 -5.10 25.13
CA LEU A 406 7.33 -6.25 25.88
C LEU A 406 8.50 -7.18 26.19
N PRO A 407 8.67 -7.67 27.43
CA PRO A 407 9.68 -8.67 27.77
C PRO A 407 9.24 -10.08 27.37
N TYR A 408 10.20 -10.96 27.13
CA TYR A 408 9.98 -12.40 27.05
C TYR A 408 11.13 -13.18 27.69
N LYS A 409 10.87 -14.44 28.09
CA LYS A 409 11.89 -15.32 28.71
C LYS A 409 12.28 -16.49 27.82
N LYS A 410 11.32 -17.14 27.20
CA LYS A 410 11.56 -18.28 26.31
C LYS A 410 11.26 -17.89 24.88
N PHE A 411 12.04 -18.33 23.95
CA PHE A 411 11.89 -17.98 22.53
C PHE A 411 10.49 -18.33 21.97
N GLU A 412 9.94 -19.46 22.41
CA GLU A 412 8.60 -19.90 22.04
C GLU A 412 7.51 -18.91 22.50
N ASP A 413 7.71 -18.22 23.63
CA ASP A 413 6.76 -17.20 24.10
C ASP A 413 6.87 -15.94 23.23
N ALA A 414 8.06 -15.58 22.75
CA ALA A 414 8.21 -14.47 21.80
C ALA A 414 7.43 -14.72 20.50
N ILE A 415 7.46 -15.92 19.96
CA ILE A 415 6.68 -16.31 18.77
C ILE A 415 5.17 -16.22 19.08
N LYS A 416 4.72 -16.70 20.23
CA LYS A 416 3.31 -16.61 20.63
C LYS A 416 2.85 -15.15 20.73
N ILE A 417 3.61 -14.28 21.42
CA ILE A 417 3.30 -12.86 21.56
C ILE A 417 3.28 -12.18 20.19
N GLN A 418 4.22 -12.54 19.30
CA GLN A 418 4.25 -12.03 17.92
C GLN A 418 2.95 -12.37 17.17
N ASN A 419 2.50 -13.62 17.21
CA ASN A 419 1.37 -14.13 16.45
C ASN A 419 0.00 -13.81 17.08
N ASP A 420 -0.05 -13.44 18.38
CA ASP A 420 -1.28 -13.19 19.14
C ASP A 420 -1.87 -11.79 18.85
N VAL A 421 -2.03 -11.49 17.58
CA VAL A 421 -2.71 -10.27 17.08
C VAL A 421 -3.57 -10.63 15.87
N PRO A 422 -4.65 -9.87 15.61
CA PRO A 422 -5.53 -10.12 14.47
C PRO A 422 -4.85 -9.94 13.10
N GLN A 423 -3.83 -9.10 13.03
CA GLN A 423 -3.14 -8.77 11.78
C GLN A 423 -1.93 -9.70 11.54
N GLY A 424 -1.49 -9.81 10.28
CA GLY A 424 -0.32 -10.59 9.89
C GLY A 424 0.40 -10.00 8.69
N LEU A 425 0.73 -8.67 8.73
CA LEU A 425 1.39 -8.02 7.60
C LEU A 425 2.89 -8.27 7.61
N ALA A 426 3.61 -7.75 8.62
CA ALA A 426 5.06 -7.82 8.67
C ALA A 426 5.58 -8.12 10.08
N SER A 427 6.71 -8.80 10.13
CA SER A 427 7.45 -9.08 11.35
C SER A 427 8.93 -9.16 11.08
N CYS A 428 9.75 -9.08 12.13
CA CYS A 428 11.17 -9.36 11.99
C CYS A 428 11.79 -9.93 13.27
N ILE A 429 12.94 -10.55 13.10
CA ILE A 429 13.78 -11.01 14.21
C ILE A 429 15.17 -10.39 14.10
N PHE A 430 15.73 -9.97 15.21
CA PHE A 430 17.16 -9.65 15.36
C PHE A 430 17.81 -10.73 16.21
N SER A 431 18.63 -11.56 15.57
CA SER A 431 19.36 -12.67 16.17
C SER A 431 20.59 -13.02 15.34
N ASN A 432 21.68 -13.41 16.00
CA ASN A 432 22.84 -14.03 15.38
C ASN A 432 22.84 -15.57 15.57
N ASP A 433 21.80 -16.13 16.19
CA ASP A 433 21.61 -17.56 16.33
C ASP A 433 20.80 -18.09 15.12
N LEU A 434 21.43 -19.01 14.36
CA LEU A 434 20.82 -19.60 13.18
C LEU A 434 19.55 -20.40 13.53
N ILE A 435 19.53 -21.08 14.68
CA ILE A 435 18.38 -21.91 15.07
C ILE A 435 17.18 -21.04 15.40
N GLU A 436 17.40 -19.92 16.11
CA GLU A 436 16.33 -18.97 16.40
C GLU A 436 15.77 -18.35 15.11
N THR A 437 16.64 -17.96 14.18
CA THR A 437 16.21 -17.37 12.90
C THR A 437 15.42 -18.38 12.06
N GLU A 438 15.91 -19.61 11.90
CA GLU A 438 15.20 -20.65 11.14
C GLU A 438 13.85 -21.04 11.79
N LYS A 439 13.78 -21.09 13.12
CA LYS A 439 12.52 -21.29 13.83
C LYS A 439 11.53 -20.15 13.59
N PHE A 440 12.01 -18.90 13.55
CA PHE A 440 11.16 -17.72 13.35
C PHE A 440 10.61 -17.63 11.94
N ILE A 441 11.40 -17.94 10.91
CA ILE A 441 10.95 -17.90 9.49
C ILE A 441 10.23 -19.18 9.06
N GLY A 442 10.35 -20.26 9.84
CA GLY A 442 9.76 -21.56 9.54
C GLY A 442 8.24 -21.59 9.72
N GLN A 443 7.62 -22.69 9.32
CA GLN A 443 6.16 -22.86 9.30
C GLN A 443 5.46 -22.70 10.67
N ASN A 444 6.16 -22.88 11.77
CA ASN A 444 5.66 -22.71 13.15
C ASN A 444 6.16 -21.39 13.77
N GLY A 445 6.77 -20.52 12.98
CA GLY A 445 7.31 -19.23 13.39
C GLY A 445 6.30 -18.11 13.21
N SER A 446 6.75 -17.01 12.59
CA SER A 446 5.88 -15.87 12.31
C SER A 446 4.82 -16.21 11.27
N ASP A 447 3.57 -15.76 11.53
CA ASP A 447 2.41 -15.95 10.67
C ASP A 447 2.14 -14.75 9.74
N CYS A 448 3.13 -13.88 9.55
CA CYS A 448 3.04 -12.70 8.69
C CYS A 448 3.37 -13.02 7.23
N GLY A 449 2.85 -12.20 6.31
CA GLY A 449 3.18 -12.27 4.89
C GLY A 449 4.60 -11.79 4.57
N ILE A 450 5.19 -10.92 5.42
CA ILE A 450 6.56 -10.42 5.32
C ILE A 450 7.31 -10.79 6.61
N VAL A 451 8.40 -11.53 6.48
CA VAL A 451 9.20 -11.99 7.63
C VAL A 451 10.67 -11.70 7.37
N ASN A 452 11.26 -10.80 8.14
CA ASN A 452 12.61 -10.32 7.92
C ASN A 452 13.58 -10.78 9.02
N VAL A 453 14.86 -10.92 8.67
CA VAL A 453 15.93 -11.27 9.60
C VAL A 453 16.99 -10.16 9.59
N ASN A 454 17.30 -9.62 10.77
CA ASN A 454 18.30 -8.56 10.98
C ASN A 454 18.07 -7.28 10.15
N ILE A 455 16.81 -7.05 9.75
CA ILE A 455 16.30 -5.80 9.16
C ILE A 455 14.91 -5.53 9.74
N GLY A 456 14.46 -4.26 9.74
CA GLY A 456 13.14 -3.90 10.28
C GLY A 456 11.96 -4.42 9.44
N PRO A 457 10.72 -4.38 9.98
CA PRO A 457 9.53 -4.84 9.26
C PRO A 457 9.06 -3.83 8.20
N SER A 458 9.52 -2.58 8.28
CA SER A 458 9.15 -1.49 7.37
C SER A 458 10.03 -1.47 6.15
N GLY A 459 9.40 -1.41 4.99
CA GLY A 459 10.08 -1.33 3.70
C GLY A 459 9.67 -2.50 2.81
N ALA A 460 9.24 -2.16 1.60
CA ALA A 460 8.99 -3.11 0.53
C ALA A 460 10.10 -2.98 -0.51
N GLU A 461 10.53 -4.09 -1.07
CA GLU A 461 11.41 -4.12 -2.24
C GLU A 461 10.61 -4.62 -3.44
N ILE A 462 10.73 -3.90 -4.57
CA ILE A 462 9.94 -4.18 -5.80
C ILE A 462 10.30 -5.55 -6.36
N GLY A 463 10.98 -6.37 -6.08
CA GLY A 463 11.18 -7.75 -6.57
C GLY A 463 10.33 -8.76 -5.83
N GLY A 464 9.93 -8.47 -4.60
CA GLY A 464 9.12 -9.32 -3.75
C GLY A 464 7.63 -9.05 -3.87
N ALA A 465 6.80 -10.07 -3.63
CA ALA A 465 5.37 -9.89 -3.47
C ALA A 465 5.10 -9.26 -2.09
N PHE A 466 4.32 -8.18 -2.07
CA PHE A 466 3.91 -7.48 -0.86
C PHE A 466 2.50 -7.91 -0.45
N GLY A 467 2.28 -8.15 0.82
CA GLY A 467 0.95 -8.43 1.37
C GLY A 467 1.00 -9.20 2.67
N GLY A 468 -0.15 -9.26 3.33
CA GLY A 468 -0.32 -9.85 4.65
C GLY A 468 -1.33 -10.99 4.69
N GLU A 469 -1.50 -11.50 5.91
CA GLU A 469 -2.39 -12.59 6.28
C GLU A 469 -3.38 -12.12 7.36
N LYS A 470 -4.34 -12.96 7.71
CA LYS A 470 -5.35 -12.71 8.75
C LYS A 470 -6.16 -11.41 8.47
N GLU A 471 -6.35 -10.54 9.46
CA GLU A 471 -7.12 -9.29 9.28
C GLU A 471 -6.38 -8.20 8.50
N THR A 472 -5.12 -8.42 8.10
CA THR A 472 -4.48 -7.57 7.10
C THR A 472 -5.11 -7.73 5.71
N GLY A 473 -5.81 -8.84 5.49
CA GLY A 473 -6.51 -9.11 4.25
C GLY A 473 -5.92 -10.27 3.48
N GLY A 474 -5.62 -10.08 2.19
CA GLY A 474 -5.07 -11.16 1.35
C GLY A 474 -4.91 -10.73 -0.10
N GLY A 475 -4.28 -11.59 -0.86
CA GLY A 475 -3.71 -11.27 -2.15
C GLY A 475 -2.26 -10.82 -2.02
N ARG A 476 -1.66 -10.42 -3.12
CA ARG A 476 -0.31 -9.84 -3.13
C ARG A 476 -0.23 -8.75 -4.17
N GLU A 477 0.56 -7.74 -3.87
CA GLU A 477 0.86 -6.60 -4.72
C GLU A 477 2.36 -6.54 -5.07
N SER A 478 2.78 -5.55 -5.83
CA SER A 478 4.17 -5.26 -6.16
C SER A 478 4.83 -6.33 -7.02
N GLY A 479 5.86 -7.03 -6.54
CA GLY A 479 6.72 -7.89 -7.34
C GLY A 479 6.34 -9.35 -7.46
N SER A 480 7.32 -10.18 -7.80
CA SER A 480 7.20 -11.63 -7.92
C SER A 480 6.06 -12.04 -8.88
N ASP A 481 5.17 -12.89 -8.42
CA ASP A 481 4.03 -13.40 -9.19
C ASP A 481 2.71 -12.66 -8.90
N ALA A 482 2.75 -11.49 -8.25
CA ALA A 482 1.57 -10.67 -7.95
C ALA A 482 0.74 -10.32 -9.20
N TRP A 483 1.38 -10.25 -10.38
CA TRP A 483 0.70 -10.06 -11.67
C TRP A 483 -0.42 -11.06 -11.95
N LYS A 484 -0.34 -12.29 -11.40
CA LYS A 484 -1.37 -13.33 -11.54
C LYS A 484 -2.71 -12.91 -10.93
N SER A 485 -2.69 -12.04 -9.92
CA SER A 485 -3.91 -11.49 -9.31
C SER A 485 -4.74 -10.67 -10.29
N TYR A 486 -4.11 -10.07 -11.29
CA TYR A 486 -4.76 -9.24 -12.33
C TYR A 486 -5.20 -10.04 -13.55
N MET A 487 -5.06 -11.34 -13.53
CA MET A 487 -5.38 -12.22 -14.65
C MET A 487 -6.29 -13.38 -14.22
N ARG A 488 -6.97 -13.97 -15.19
CA ARG A 488 -7.66 -15.24 -15.01
C ARG A 488 -6.88 -16.36 -15.69
N ARG A 489 -6.68 -17.44 -14.99
CA ARG A 489 -6.06 -18.65 -15.53
C ARG A 489 -7.11 -19.48 -16.26
N ALA A 490 -6.81 -19.92 -17.49
CA ALA A 490 -7.60 -20.85 -18.25
C ALA A 490 -6.78 -22.11 -18.49
N THR A 491 -7.30 -23.26 -18.11
CA THR A 491 -6.74 -24.58 -18.45
C THR A 491 -7.35 -25.03 -19.77
N ILE A 492 -6.51 -25.35 -20.74
CA ILE A 492 -6.89 -25.70 -22.11
C ILE A 492 -6.35 -27.09 -22.39
N THR A 493 -7.24 -28.02 -22.78
CA THR A 493 -6.84 -29.30 -23.32
C THR A 493 -7.12 -29.29 -24.83
N THR A 494 -6.10 -29.58 -25.63
CA THR A 494 -6.20 -29.64 -27.08
C THR A 494 -6.00 -31.06 -27.52
N ASN A 495 -7.01 -31.62 -28.22
CA ASN A 495 -6.91 -32.86 -28.97
C ASN A 495 -6.42 -32.54 -30.39
N PHE A 496 -5.33 -33.17 -30.82
CA PHE A 496 -4.77 -33.02 -32.18
C PHE A 496 -4.80 -34.33 -32.94
N SER A 497 -5.73 -35.25 -32.58
CA SER A 497 -6.03 -36.49 -33.30
C SER A 497 -7.48 -36.51 -33.81
N SER A 498 -7.79 -37.53 -34.63
CA SER A 498 -9.17 -37.83 -35.06
C SER A 498 -9.93 -38.70 -34.05
N ASN A 499 -9.28 -39.14 -32.96
CA ASN A 499 -9.88 -39.99 -31.95
C ASN A 499 -10.30 -39.18 -30.73
N LEU A 500 -11.42 -39.56 -30.12
CA LEU A 500 -11.91 -38.94 -28.88
C LEU A 500 -11.94 -39.98 -27.75
N PRO A 501 -10.82 -40.26 -27.09
CA PRO A 501 -10.80 -41.13 -25.92
C PRO A 501 -11.56 -40.47 -24.76
N LEU A 502 -12.72 -41.09 -24.42
CA LEU A 502 -13.52 -40.60 -23.29
C LEU A 502 -12.90 -41.06 -21.96
N ALA A 503 -13.13 -40.27 -20.92
CA ALA A 503 -12.65 -40.58 -19.59
C ALA A 503 -13.33 -41.90 -19.11
N GLN A 504 -12.60 -42.66 -18.28
CA GLN A 504 -13.10 -43.88 -17.62
C GLN A 504 -13.51 -45.04 -18.58
N GLY A 505 -13.02 -45.01 -19.83
CA GLY A 505 -13.33 -46.07 -20.80
C GLY A 505 -14.80 -46.14 -21.20
N ILE A 506 -15.55 -45.05 -21.03
CA ILE A 506 -16.93 -44.94 -21.48
C ILE A 506 -16.93 -44.84 -23.02
N ASP A 507 -17.65 -45.73 -23.66
CA ASP A 507 -17.90 -45.69 -25.10
C ASP A 507 -19.37 -45.34 -25.36
N PHE A 508 -19.61 -44.22 -26.05
CA PHE A 508 -20.93 -43.89 -26.57
C PHE A 508 -20.95 -44.27 -28.02
N ASP A 509 -21.61 -45.38 -28.34
CA ASP A 509 -21.87 -45.81 -29.71
C ASP A 509 -22.83 -44.81 -30.37
N ILE A 510 -22.28 -43.76 -30.98
CA ILE A 510 -23.00 -42.79 -31.79
C ILE A 510 -22.66 -43.11 -33.25
N SER A 511 -23.43 -44.01 -33.82
CA SER A 511 -23.41 -44.32 -35.25
C SER A 511 -24.10 -43.23 -36.08
#